data_5134b87fada65b661e9167bc89bcbcd5
#
_entry.id   5134b87fada65b661e9167bc89bcbcd5
#
_cell.length_a   1.000
_cell.length_b   1.000
_cell.length_c   1.000
_cell.angle_alpha   90.00
_cell.angle_beta   90.00
_cell.angle_gamma   90.00
#
_symmetry.space_group_name_H-M   'P 1'
#
loop_
_entity.id
_entity.type
_entity.pdbx_description
1 polymer ?
#
loop_
_entity_poly.entity_id
_entity_poly.type
_entity_poly.pdbx_seq_one_letter_code
_entity_poly.pdbx_strand_id
1 'polypeptide(L)'
;MIGEAAPLDVLIPTYRRPAALAATLASLAAQSLGSFRVIVSDQTDDGPPAIEAAEVVSVAGVLELTGREVELHRHLPRRGMAEHREFLLARVRAPYALFLDDDVVCEGDLLERLLRAIGSAGCGFVGAGLIGPSFAEDRRPHEQPFEPWPGGRVQPEKVVPESTGWDRYRLHNAANLHHLRERLEAETGERPPDTLYKVAWVGGCVLYDTAKLRETGGFSFWRELPERHAGEDVLAQLRLMRRYGGAGLFPSGAYHLELPTTIPDREVDAPRFLGA
;
A
#
# COMPACT_ATOMS: atom_id res chain seq x y z
N MET A 1 -20.48 -3.37 25.95
CA MET A 1 -19.08 -3.78 25.83
C MET A 1 -18.39 -2.66 25.07
N ILE A 2 -17.36 -2.01 25.64
CA ILE A 2 -16.52 -1.06 24.94
C ILE A 2 -15.73 -1.93 23.95
N GLY A 3 -16.04 -1.84 22.64
CA GLY A 3 -15.36 -2.61 21.61
C GLY A 3 -13.87 -2.33 21.67
N GLU A 4 -13.06 -3.38 21.54
CA GLU A 4 -11.62 -3.26 21.41
C GLU A 4 -11.32 -2.34 20.21
N ALA A 5 -10.46 -1.35 20.39
CA ALA A 5 -10.13 -0.41 19.32
C ALA A 5 -9.61 -1.16 18.09
N ALA A 6 -10.06 -0.79 16.90
CA ALA A 6 -9.63 -1.42 15.66
C ALA A 6 -8.09 -1.38 15.54
N PRO A 7 -7.43 -2.51 15.26
CA PRO A 7 -5.97 -2.56 15.19
C PRO A 7 -5.40 -1.84 13.96
N LEU A 8 -6.26 -1.53 12.97
CA LEU A 8 -5.88 -1.09 11.64
C LEU A 8 -6.83 -0.03 11.10
N ASP A 9 -6.27 1.04 10.55
CA ASP A 9 -6.96 2.00 9.68
C ASP A 9 -6.49 1.80 8.24
N VAL A 10 -7.43 1.57 7.31
CA VAL A 10 -7.18 1.48 5.88
C VAL A 10 -7.43 2.85 5.25
N LEU A 11 -6.43 3.41 4.58
CA LEU A 11 -6.41 4.77 4.04
C LEU A 11 -6.39 4.71 2.52
N ILE A 12 -7.44 5.22 1.87
CA ILE A 12 -7.61 5.15 0.42
C ILE A 12 -7.71 6.57 -0.15
N PRO A 13 -6.66 7.08 -0.81
CA PRO A 13 -6.77 8.27 -1.64
C PRO A 13 -7.45 7.91 -2.96
N THR A 14 -8.41 8.72 -3.42
CA THR A 14 -9.07 8.50 -4.70
C THR A 14 -9.25 9.79 -5.49
N TYR A 15 -9.34 9.64 -6.81
CA TYR A 15 -9.58 10.73 -7.75
C TYR A 15 -10.26 10.21 -9.01
N ARG A 16 -11.55 10.58 -9.23
CA ARG A 16 -12.34 10.27 -10.44
C ARG A 16 -12.47 8.78 -10.81
N ARG A 17 -12.38 7.86 -9.83
CA ARG A 17 -12.40 6.41 -10.07
C ARG A 17 -13.44 5.67 -9.24
N PRO A 18 -14.75 6.03 -9.31
CA PRO A 18 -15.75 5.42 -8.43
C PRO A 18 -15.85 3.90 -8.60
N ALA A 19 -15.80 3.37 -9.82
CA ALA A 19 -15.91 1.94 -10.07
C ALA A 19 -14.71 1.15 -9.50
N ALA A 20 -13.48 1.68 -9.64
CA ALA A 20 -12.29 1.06 -9.06
C ALA A 20 -12.36 1.10 -7.53
N LEU A 21 -12.68 2.26 -6.96
CA LEU A 21 -12.88 2.41 -5.53
C LEU A 21 -13.91 1.41 -4.98
N ALA A 22 -15.04 1.24 -5.67
CA ALA A 22 -16.06 0.26 -5.28
C ALA A 22 -15.50 -1.18 -5.29
N ALA A 23 -14.68 -1.56 -6.29
CA ALA A 23 -14.04 -2.86 -6.35
C ALA A 23 -13.04 -3.07 -5.20
N THR A 24 -12.22 -2.06 -4.90
CA THR A 24 -11.29 -2.07 -3.76
C THR A 24 -12.05 -2.23 -2.44
N LEU A 25 -13.10 -1.43 -2.20
CA LEU A 25 -13.95 -1.54 -1.01
C LEU A 25 -14.65 -2.91 -0.91
N ALA A 26 -15.10 -3.48 -2.04
CA ALA A 26 -15.68 -4.83 -2.07
C ALA A 26 -14.67 -5.90 -1.64
N SER A 27 -13.41 -5.79 -2.05
CA SER A 27 -12.35 -6.68 -1.60
C SER A 27 -12.06 -6.54 -0.10
N LEU A 28 -12.21 -5.34 0.45
CA LEU A 28 -12.11 -5.09 1.90
C LEU A 28 -13.30 -5.68 2.67
N ALA A 29 -14.51 -5.64 2.11
CA ALA A 29 -15.68 -6.27 2.73
C ALA A 29 -15.52 -7.79 2.84
N ALA A 30 -14.74 -8.41 1.95
CA ALA A 30 -14.43 -9.85 1.93
C ALA A 30 -13.26 -10.26 2.84
N GLN A 31 -12.64 -9.32 3.58
CA GLN A 31 -11.51 -9.66 4.46
C GLN A 31 -11.93 -10.50 5.67
N SER A 32 -11.10 -11.49 6.01
CA SER A 32 -11.26 -12.33 7.21
C SER A 32 -11.06 -11.55 8.51
N LEU A 33 -10.25 -10.47 8.47
CA LEU A 33 -10.11 -9.55 9.60
C LEU A 33 -11.43 -8.88 9.93
N GLY A 34 -11.98 -9.16 11.11
CA GLY A 34 -13.31 -8.69 11.50
C GLY A 34 -13.37 -7.20 11.88
N SER A 35 -12.28 -6.63 12.38
CA SER A 35 -12.26 -5.27 12.93
C SER A 35 -11.16 -4.42 12.30
N PHE A 36 -11.55 -3.43 11.51
CA PHE A 36 -10.71 -2.36 10.97
C PHE A 36 -11.60 -1.20 10.55
N ARG A 37 -11.00 -0.03 10.38
CA ARG A 37 -11.70 1.16 9.89
C ARG A 37 -11.20 1.51 8.49
N VAL A 38 -12.07 2.00 7.63
CA VAL A 38 -11.76 2.47 6.28
C VAL A 38 -11.93 3.98 6.22
N ILE A 39 -10.93 4.69 5.75
CA ILE A 39 -10.93 6.14 5.56
C ILE A 39 -10.63 6.44 4.11
N VAL A 40 -11.64 6.91 3.37
CA VAL A 40 -11.49 7.30 1.97
C VAL A 40 -11.40 8.82 1.89
N SER A 41 -10.46 9.31 1.09
CA SER A 41 -10.35 10.73 0.79
C SER A 41 -10.42 10.96 -0.71
N ASP A 42 -11.44 11.69 -1.16
CA ASP A 42 -11.72 11.99 -2.56
C ASP A 42 -11.29 13.42 -2.91
N GLN A 43 -10.44 13.53 -3.93
CA GLN A 43 -9.98 14.80 -4.49
C GLN A 43 -10.59 15.09 -5.86
N THR A 44 -11.71 14.47 -6.24
CA THR A 44 -12.42 14.79 -7.49
C THR A 44 -12.83 16.26 -7.49
N ASP A 45 -12.23 17.05 -8.36
CA ASP A 45 -12.35 18.52 -8.43
C ASP A 45 -13.26 19.01 -9.56
N ASP A 46 -13.63 18.14 -10.49
CA ASP A 46 -14.61 18.37 -11.53
C ASP A 46 -15.60 17.20 -11.61
N GLY A 47 -16.86 17.49 -11.78
CA GLY A 47 -17.95 16.51 -11.77
C GLY A 47 -18.33 16.02 -10.37
N PRO A 48 -19.18 14.98 -10.30
CA PRO A 48 -19.62 14.41 -9.03
C PRO A 48 -18.47 13.71 -8.32
N PRO A 49 -18.38 13.82 -6.96
CA PRO A 49 -17.38 13.12 -6.18
C PRO A 49 -17.48 11.60 -6.35
N ALA A 50 -16.33 10.92 -6.44
CA ALA A 50 -16.29 9.46 -6.54
C ALA A 50 -16.95 8.77 -5.32
N ILE A 51 -16.82 9.37 -4.13
CA ILE A 51 -17.44 8.86 -2.89
C ILE A 51 -18.97 8.98 -2.83
N GLU A 52 -19.59 9.75 -3.73
CA GLU A 52 -21.04 9.90 -3.83
C GLU A 52 -21.67 8.96 -4.88
N ALA A 53 -20.85 8.21 -5.62
CA ALA A 53 -21.33 7.26 -6.62
C ALA A 53 -22.09 6.10 -5.94
N ALA A 54 -23.18 5.66 -6.55
CA ALA A 54 -24.11 4.69 -5.96
C ALA A 54 -23.42 3.36 -5.58
N GLU A 55 -22.50 2.89 -6.42
CA GLU A 55 -21.70 1.69 -6.17
C GLU A 55 -20.78 1.85 -4.96
N VAL A 56 -20.17 3.02 -4.77
CA VAL A 56 -19.29 3.30 -3.62
C VAL A 56 -20.10 3.37 -2.34
N VAL A 57 -21.19 4.13 -2.35
CA VAL A 57 -22.10 4.26 -1.19
C VAL A 57 -22.67 2.89 -0.78
N SER A 58 -23.06 2.08 -1.77
CA SER A 58 -23.59 0.74 -1.50
C SER A 58 -22.58 -0.17 -0.85
N VAL A 59 -21.33 -0.22 -1.34
CA VAL A 59 -20.30 -1.08 -0.77
C VAL A 59 -19.80 -0.55 0.58
N ALA A 60 -19.73 0.77 0.78
CA ALA A 60 -19.47 1.37 2.08
C ALA A 60 -20.52 0.93 3.11
N GLY A 61 -21.81 0.95 2.72
CA GLY A 61 -22.89 0.42 3.57
C GLY A 61 -22.75 -1.07 3.90
N VAL A 62 -22.23 -1.91 2.97
CA VAL A 62 -21.94 -3.32 3.28
C VAL A 62 -20.85 -3.44 4.35
N LEU A 63 -19.79 -2.64 4.26
CA LEU A 63 -18.73 -2.61 5.28
C LEU A 63 -19.31 -2.23 6.66
N GLU A 64 -20.15 -1.20 6.74
CA GLU A 64 -20.80 -0.75 7.99
C GLU A 64 -21.74 -1.82 8.55
N LEU A 65 -22.57 -2.44 7.71
CA LEU A 65 -23.48 -3.53 8.12
C LEU A 65 -22.73 -4.77 8.62
N THR A 66 -21.47 -4.96 8.17
CA THR A 66 -20.59 -6.05 8.60
C THR A 66 -19.66 -5.65 9.75
N GLY A 67 -19.88 -4.48 10.36
CA GLY A 67 -19.22 -4.03 11.60
C GLY A 67 -17.90 -3.27 11.38
N ARG A 68 -17.61 -2.80 10.17
CA ARG A 68 -16.44 -1.95 9.90
C ARG A 68 -16.86 -0.49 9.85
N GLU A 69 -16.12 0.40 10.51
CA GLU A 69 -16.34 1.84 10.43
C GLU A 69 -15.84 2.38 9.09
N VAL A 70 -16.62 3.21 8.39
CA VAL A 70 -16.24 3.84 7.13
C VAL A 70 -16.35 5.36 7.25
N GLU A 71 -15.28 6.07 6.90
CA GLU A 71 -15.27 7.54 6.81
C GLU A 71 -15.02 7.94 5.36
N LEU A 72 -15.92 8.72 4.77
CA LEU A 72 -15.80 9.26 3.41
C LEU A 72 -15.57 10.77 3.49
N HIS A 73 -14.42 11.23 3.00
CA HIS A 73 -14.02 12.64 3.04
C HIS A 73 -13.85 13.21 1.65
N ARG A 74 -14.42 14.37 1.38
CA ARG A 74 -14.04 15.22 0.25
C ARG A 74 -12.94 16.16 0.69
N HIS A 75 -11.79 16.13 -0.02
CA HIS A 75 -10.61 16.90 0.34
C HIS A 75 -10.09 17.75 -0.81
N LEU A 76 -10.42 19.04 -0.78
CA LEU A 76 -10.04 20.04 -1.78
C LEU A 76 -9.44 21.29 -1.12
N PRO A 77 -8.60 22.09 -1.80
CA PRO A 77 -8.09 21.84 -3.15
C PRO A 77 -7.00 20.76 -3.19
N ARG A 78 -6.75 20.22 -4.38
CA ARG A 78 -5.64 19.28 -4.61
C ARG A 78 -4.31 20.02 -4.46
N ARG A 79 -3.40 19.45 -3.67
CA ARG A 79 -2.05 19.99 -3.43
C ARG A 79 -0.95 18.93 -3.62
N GLY A 80 -1.24 17.92 -4.41
CA GLY A 80 -0.34 16.81 -4.67
C GLY A 80 -0.58 15.60 -3.77
N MET A 81 0.00 14.45 -4.14
CA MET A 81 -0.26 13.17 -3.48
C MET A 81 0.35 13.11 -2.07
N ALA A 82 1.50 13.75 -1.84
CA ALA A 82 2.09 13.78 -0.50
C ALA A 82 1.18 14.49 0.52
N GLU A 83 0.55 15.61 0.13
CA GLU A 83 -0.42 16.30 0.97
C GLU A 83 -1.67 15.46 1.20
N HIS A 84 -2.16 14.76 0.16
CA HIS A 84 -3.31 13.88 0.27
C HIS A 84 -3.05 12.71 1.26
N ARG A 85 -1.86 12.11 1.22
CA ARG A 85 -1.45 11.08 2.17
C ARG A 85 -1.27 11.63 3.59
N GLU A 86 -0.76 12.86 3.75
CA GLU A 86 -0.67 13.51 5.07
C GLU A 86 -2.04 13.80 5.67
N PHE A 87 -3.00 14.24 4.84
CA PHE A 87 -4.39 14.44 5.26
C PHE A 87 -5.02 13.14 5.79
N LEU A 88 -4.76 12.02 5.12
CA LEU A 88 -5.22 10.70 5.56
C LEU A 88 -4.49 10.26 6.84
N LEU A 89 -3.16 10.41 6.91
CA LEU A 89 -2.36 10.03 8.08
C LEU A 89 -2.78 10.80 9.34
N ALA A 90 -3.18 12.07 9.20
CA ALA A 90 -3.67 12.88 10.32
C ALA A 90 -4.96 12.32 10.96
N ARG A 91 -5.71 11.48 10.27
CA ARG A 91 -6.96 10.85 10.72
C ARG A 91 -6.77 9.48 11.37
N VAL A 92 -5.58 8.92 11.28
CA VAL A 92 -5.27 7.60 11.82
C VAL A 92 -5.35 7.61 13.34
N ARG A 93 -6.12 6.66 13.90
CA ARG A 93 -6.27 6.39 15.33
C ARG A 93 -5.64 5.05 15.71
N ALA A 94 -5.57 4.11 14.76
CA ALA A 94 -5.07 2.77 14.99
C ALA A 94 -3.53 2.71 15.12
N PRO A 95 -2.97 1.70 15.78
CA PRO A 95 -1.53 1.48 15.85
C PRO A 95 -0.90 1.19 14.49
N TYR A 96 -1.69 0.67 13.54
CA TYR A 96 -1.24 0.41 12.17
C TYR A 96 -2.09 1.16 11.15
N ALA A 97 -1.45 1.64 10.08
CA ALA A 97 -2.09 2.34 8.96
C ALA A 97 -1.74 1.66 7.64
N LEU A 98 -2.74 1.14 6.92
CA LEU A 98 -2.58 0.60 5.58
C LEU A 98 -2.90 1.69 4.54
N PHE A 99 -1.92 2.17 3.80
CA PHE A 99 -2.18 2.92 2.59
C PHE A 99 -2.47 1.93 1.45
N LEU A 100 -3.66 2.05 0.88
CA LEU A 100 -4.16 1.20 -0.20
C LEU A 100 -4.62 2.08 -1.36
N ASP A 101 -4.12 1.81 -2.56
CA ASP A 101 -4.57 2.53 -3.75
C ASP A 101 -6.01 2.13 -4.12
N ASP A 102 -6.75 3.03 -4.77
CA ASP A 102 -8.19 2.89 -5.07
C ASP A 102 -8.51 1.88 -6.18
N ASP A 103 -7.49 1.27 -6.77
CA ASP A 103 -7.56 0.28 -7.84
C ASP A 103 -6.84 -1.04 -7.49
N VAL A 104 -6.85 -1.40 -6.20
CA VAL A 104 -6.25 -2.65 -5.71
C VAL A 104 -7.32 -3.61 -5.19
N VAL A 105 -7.27 -4.86 -5.63
CA VAL A 105 -8.09 -5.97 -5.12
C VAL A 105 -7.23 -6.86 -4.23
N CYS A 106 -7.68 -7.10 -3.00
CA CYS A 106 -6.97 -7.87 -1.98
C CYS A 106 -7.52 -9.30 -1.84
N GLU A 107 -6.65 -10.31 -1.68
CA GLU A 107 -7.05 -11.64 -1.21
C GLU A 107 -7.69 -11.53 0.19
N GLY A 108 -8.66 -12.41 0.49
CA GLY A 108 -9.50 -12.28 1.68
C GLY A 108 -8.79 -12.39 3.04
N ASP A 109 -7.55 -12.85 3.09
CA ASP A 109 -6.74 -12.97 4.31
C ASP A 109 -5.58 -11.95 4.39
N LEU A 110 -5.48 -11.06 3.40
CA LEU A 110 -4.30 -10.20 3.27
C LEU A 110 -4.08 -9.28 4.47
N LEU A 111 -5.14 -8.67 5.00
CA LEU A 111 -5.01 -7.75 6.15
C LEU A 111 -4.49 -8.47 7.40
N GLU A 112 -4.95 -9.68 7.67
CA GLU A 112 -4.44 -10.48 8.81
C GLU A 112 -2.97 -10.88 8.62
N ARG A 113 -2.60 -11.25 7.40
CA ARG A 113 -1.22 -11.61 7.05
C ARG A 113 -0.27 -10.43 7.23
N LEU A 114 -0.65 -9.24 6.75
CA LEU A 114 0.13 -8.03 6.92
C LEU A 114 0.29 -7.65 8.40
N LEU A 115 -0.80 -7.69 9.19
CA LEU A 115 -0.76 -7.41 10.63
C LEU A 115 0.14 -8.38 11.38
N ARG A 116 0.03 -9.68 11.09
CA ARG A 116 0.88 -10.71 11.69
C ARG A 116 2.35 -10.47 11.33
N ALA A 117 2.63 -10.17 10.07
CA ALA A 117 3.97 -9.94 9.56
C ALA A 117 4.64 -8.72 10.22
N ILE A 118 3.97 -7.56 10.26
CA ILE A 118 4.54 -6.35 10.87
C ILE A 118 4.70 -6.49 12.40
N GLY A 119 3.72 -7.11 13.06
CA GLY A 119 3.79 -7.39 14.50
C GLY A 119 4.94 -8.30 14.88
N SER A 120 5.19 -9.35 14.11
CA SER A 120 6.32 -10.28 14.29
C SER A 120 7.67 -9.62 14.02
N ALA A 121 7.77 -8.84 12.94
CA ALA A 121 9.02 -8.21 12.51
C ALA A 121 9.40 -6.99 13.36
N GLY A 122 8.42 -6.28 13.92
CA GLY A 122 8.63 -5.03 14.65
C GLY A 122 9.28 -3.94 13.80
N CYS A 123 9.13 -4.00 12.47
CA CYS A 123 9.72 -3.04 11.53
C CYS A 123 8.84 -1.81 11.29
N GLY A 124 9.27 -0.91 10.40
CA GLY A 124 8.54 0.31 10.09
C GLY A 124 7.35 0.09 9.17
N PHE A 125 7.49 -0.80 8.19
CA PHE A 125 6.42 -1.15 7.26
C PHE A 125 6.55 -2.57 6.71
N VAL A 126 5.42 -3.11 6.28
CA VAL A 126 5.33 -4.34 5.48
C VAL A 126 4.36 -4.07 4.32
N GLY A 127 4.78 -4.32 3.09
CA GLY A 127 3.93 -4.11 1.92
C GLY A 127 3.67 -5.38 1.12
N ALA A 128 2.53 -5.45 0.45
CA ALA A 128 2.20 -6.46 -0.54
C ALA A 128 2.42 -5.85 -1.94
N GLY A 129 3.45 -6.30 -2.65
CA GLY A 129 3.74 -5.81 -4.00
C GLY A 129 2.59 -6.14 -4.94
N LEU A 130 2.19 -5.19 -5.78
CA LEU A 130 1.05 -5.35 -6.66
C LEU A 130 1.35 -6.30 -7.82
N ILE A 131 0.41 -7.17 -8.13
CA ILE A 131 0.46 -8.10 -9.27
C ILE A 131 -0.45 -7.53 -10.36
N GLY A 132 0.10 -7.33 -11.57
CA GLY A 132 -0.66 -6.92 -12.74
C GLY A 132 -1.19 -8.15 -13.50
N PRO A 133 -2.51 -8.44 -13.46
CA PRO A 133 -3.07 -9.65 -14.09
C PRO A 133 -2.91 -9.71 -15.60
N SER A 134 -2.88 -8.56 -16.30
CA SER A 134 -2.68 -8.52 -17.76
C SER A 134 -1.29 -9.01 -18.18
N PHE A 135 -0.33 -9.05 -17.24
CA PHE A 135 1.04 -9.53 -17.47
C PHE A 135 1.26 -11.01 -17.08
N ALA A 136 0.18 -11.78 -16.87
CA ALA A 136 0.30 -13.18 -16.46
C ALA A 136 1.13 -14.04 -17.44
N GLU A 137 1.11 -13.71 -18.73
CA GLU A 137 1.89 -14.41 -19.76
C GLU A 137 3.29 -13.79 -20.01
N ASP A 138 3.58 -12.58 -19.47
CA ASP A 138 4.84 -11.87 -19.66
C ASP A 138 5.85 -12.27 -18.59
N ARG A 139 6.55 -13.37 -18.79
CA ARG A 139 7.53 -13.91 -17.85
C ARG A 139 8.88 -13.22 -17.99
N ARG A 140 9.38 -12.64 -16.88
CA ARG A 140 10.64 -11.87 -16.80
C ARG A 140 11.58 -12.46 -15.74
N PRO A 141 12.16 -13.67 -15.93
CA PRO A 141 12.98 -14.32 -14.90
C PRO A 141 14.19 -13.49 -14.45
N HIS A 142 14.73 -12.64 -15.32
CA HIS A 142 15.85 -11.74 -15.03
C HIS A 142 15.46 -10.52 -14.16
N GLU A 143 14.16 -10.28 -13.97
CA GLU A 143 13.62 -9.22 -13.12
C GLU A 143 13.07 -9.74 -11.77
N GLN A 144 13.48 -10.91 -11.32
CA GLN A 144 12.96 -11.54 -10.11
C GLN A 144 14.02 -11.67 -8.99
N PRO A 145 14.66 -10.56 -8.55
CA PRO A 145 15.54 -10.61 -7.39
C PRO A 145 14.71 -10.84 -6.13
N PHE A 146 14.86 -11.99 -5.50
CA PHE A 146 14.15 -12.32 -4.28
C PHE A 146 15.14 -12.61 -3.16
N GLU A 147 15.17 -11.75 -2.14
CA GLU A 147 16.07 -11.81 -1.00
C GLU A 147 15.26 -11.92 0.29
N PRO A 148 14.95 -13.11 0.80
CA PRO A 148 14.28 -13.27 2.08
C PRO A 148 15.07 -12.67 3.24
N TRP A 149 14.37 -12.07 4.21
CA TRP A 149 14.98 -11.68 5.47
C TRP A 149 15.30 -12.93 6.30
N PRO A 150 16.57 -13.16 6.72
CA PRO A 150 16.95 -14.35 7.46
C PRO A 150 16.13 -14.50 8.75
N GLY A 151 15.39 -15.61 8.88
CA GLY A 151 14.51 -15.87 10.00
C GLY A 151 13.40 -14.82 10.20
N GLY A 152 13.02 -14.09 9.15
CA GLY A 152 12.02 -13.02 9.21
C GLY A 152 12.45 -11.77 9.98
N ARG A 153 13.73 -11.65 10.32
CA ARG A 153 14.28 -10.54 11.12
C ARG A 153 14.60 -9.34 10.23
N VAL A 154 13.65 -8.43 10.12
CA VAL A 154 13.85 -7.18 9.37
C VAL A 154 14.77 -6.24 10.14
N GLN A 155 15.76 -5.66 9.46
CA GLN A 155 16.74 -4.76 10.02
C GLN A 155 16.67 -3.39 9.32
N PRO A 156 17.07 -2.31 10.00
CA PRO A 156 17.32 -1.03 9.34
C PRO A 156 18.27 -1.18 8.15
N GLU A 157 17.89 -0.61 7.01
CA GLU A 157 18.68 -0.64 5.79
C GLU A 157 18.64 0.72 5.10
N LYS A 158 19.78 1.14 4.55
CA LYS A 158 19.85 2.34 3.71
C LYS A 158 19.81 1.92 2.25
N VAL A 159 18.67 2.16 1.60
CA VAL A 159 18.51 2.02 0.15
C VAL A 159 18.51 3.42 -0.45
N VAL A 160 19.26 3.62 -1.50
CA VAL A 160 19.32 4.89 -2.24
C VAL A 160 19.11 4.63 -3.73
N PRO A 161 18.59 5.61 -4.49
CA PRO A 161 18.48 5.49 -5.94
C PRO A 161 19.79 5.02 -6.57
N GLU A 162 19.69 4.19 -7.60
CA GLU A 162 20.84 3.68 -8.40
C GLU A 162 21.78 2.73 -7.64
N SER A 163 21.49 2.36 -6.40
CA SER A 163 22.22 1.30 -5.68
C SER A 163 21.74 -0.10 -6.08
N THR A 164 22.53 -1.14 -5.75
CA THR A 164 22.11 -2.54 -5.95
C THR A 164 20.82 -2.88 -5.17
N GLY A 165 20.61 -2.26 -3.99
CA GLY A 165 19.37 -2.40 -3.23
C GLY A 165 18.17 -1.79 -3.94
N TRP A 166 18.39 -0.78 -4.79
CA TRP A 166 17.33 -0.16 -5.58
C TRP A 166 16.76 -1.13 -6.62
N ASP A 167 17.57 -1.96 -7.25
CA ASP A 167 17.14 -2.92 -8.28
C ASP A 167 16.11 -3.95 -7.79
N ARG A 168 15.93 -4.09 -6.49
CA ARG A 168 14.89 -4.95 -5.89
C ARG A 168 13.48 -4.57 -6.32
N TYR A 169 13.23 -3.31 -6.76
CA TYR A 169 11.92 -2.89 -7.27
C TYR A 169 11.46 -3.74 -8.46
N ARG A 170 12.39 -4.32 -9.23
CA ARG A 170 12.09 -5.11 -10.42
C ARG A 170 11.19 -6.31 -10.12
N LEU A 171 11.28 -6.87 -8.90
CA LEU A 171 10.40 -7.95 -8.48
C LEU A 171 8.92 -7.55 -8.46
N HIS A 172 8.62 -6.25 -8.31
CA HIS A 172 7.26 -5.73 -8.29
C HIS A 172 6.76 -5.30 -9.69
N ASN A 173 7.55 -5.52 -10.74
CA ASN A 173 7.11 -5.25 -12.10
C ASN A 173 6.15 -6.34 -12.60
N ALA A 174 5.16 -5.92 -13.40
CA ALA A 174 4.28 -6.83 -14.14
C ALA A 174 3.61 -7.87 -13.20
N ALA A 175 3.78 -9.17 -13.50
CA ALA A 175 3.30 -10.28 -12.66
C ALA A 175 4.44 -11.09 -12.03
N ASN A 176 5.62 -10.49 -11.82
CA ASN A 176 6.80 -11.22 -11.34
C ASN A 176 6.58 -11.95 -10.00
N LEU A 177 5.84 -11.34 -9.07
CA LEU A 177 5.49 -11.98 -7.78
C LEU A 177 4.57 -13.21 -7.98
N HIS A 178 3.66 -13.16 -8.95
CA HIS A 178 2.84 -14.31 -9.33
C HIS A 178 3.70 -15.43 -9.93
N HIS A 179 4.59 -15.10 -10.88
CA HIS A 179 5.48 -16.07 -11.50
C HIS A 179 6.46 -16.69 -10.51
N LEU A 180 6.95 -15.92 -9.54
CA LEU A 180 7.77 -16.44 -8.44
C LEU A 180 6.98 -17.46 -7.61
N ARG A 181 5.72 -17.13 -7.26
CA ARG A 181 4.84 -18.05 -6.53
C ARG A 181 4.65 -19.35 -7.29
N GLU A 182 4.23 -19.29 -8.56
CA GLU A 182 4.04 -20.48 -9.41
C GLU A 182 5.29 -21.37 -9.47
N ARG A 183 6.48 -20.75 -9.61
CA ARG A 183 7.74 -21.49 -9.65
C ARG A 183 8.00 -22.23 -8.34
N LEU A 184 7.84 -21.57 -7.20
CA LEU A 184 8.05 -22.19 -5.89
C LEU A 184 7.01 -23.27 -5.57
N GLU A 185 5.75 -23.05 -5.96
CA GLU A 185 4.69 -24.06 -5.85
C GLU A 185 4.99 -25.30 -6.72
N ALA A 186 5.51 -25.12 -7.94
CA ALA A 186 5.90 -26.23 -8.82
C ALA A 186 7.10 -27.00 -8.27
N GLU A 187 8.04 -26.35 -7.59
CA GLU A 187 9.22 -26.97 -6.99
C GLU A 187 8.89 -27.77 -5.71
N THR A 188 7.94 -27.30 -4.91
CA THR A 188 7.63 -27.86 -3.59
C THR A 188 6.34 -28.68 -3.51
N GLY A 189 5.42 -28.44 -4.46
CA GLY A 189 4.05 -29.01 -4.43
C GLY A 189 3.12 -28.29 -3.45
N GLU A 190 3.55 -27.24 -2.77
CA GLU A 190 2.79 -26.53 -1.75
C GLU A 190 2.84 -25.01 -1.97
N ARG A 191 1.81 -24.29 -1.51
CA ARG A 191 1.82 -22.82 -1.48
C ARG A 191 2.98 -22.34 -0.59
N PRO A 192 3.84 -21.42 -1.09
CA PRO A 192 4.91 -20.87 -0.27
C PRO A 192 4.38 -20.24 1.02
N PRO A 193 5.07 -20.42 2.16
CA PRO A 193 4.69 -19.77 3.40
C PRO A 193 4.90 -18.27 3.35
N ASP A 194 4.20 -17.53 4.21
CA ASP A 194 4.41 -16.11 4.40
C ASP A 194 5.89 -15.82 4.70
N THR A 195 6.53 -15.07 3.81
CA THR A 195 7.96 -14.78 3.87
C THR A 195 8.19 -13.29 3.73
N LEU A 196 8.92 -12.69 4.68
CA LEU A 196 9.39 -11.31 4.57
C LEU A 196 10.63 -11.24 3.71
N TYR A 197 10.65 -10.32 2.74
CA TYR A 197 11.79 -10.14 1.83
C TYR A 197 12.21 -8.67 1.73
N LYS A 198 13.45 -8.45 1.34
CA LYS A 198 14.03 -7.13 1.17
C LYS A 198 13.45 -6.44 -0.06
N VAL A 199 13.14 -5.18 0.09
CA VAL A 199 12.55 -4.34 -0.96
C VAL A 199 13.37 -3.06 -1.17
N ALA A 200 13.21 -2.43 -2.32
CA ALA A 200 13.59 -1.03 -2.49
C ALA A 200 12.49 -0.12 -1.93
N TRP A 201 11.26 -0.38 -2.31
CA TRP A 201 10.00 0.15 -1.79
C TRP A 201 8.86 -0.78 -2.22
N VAL A 202 7.65 -0.52 -1.74
CA VAL A 202 6.42 -1.19 -2.18
C VAL A 202 5.39 -0.13 -2.55
N GLY A 203 4.74 -0.25 -3.70
CA GLY A 203 3.66 0.64 -4.13
C GLY A 203 2.28 0.07 -3.84
N GLY A 204 1.30 0.93 -3.64
CA GLY A 204 -0.14 0.66 -3.70
C GLY A 204 -0.78 -0.14 -2.56
N CYS A 205 -0.02 -0.93 -1.80
CA CYS A 205 -0.55 -1.68 -0.64
C CYS A 205 0.53 -1.82 0.44
N VAL A 206 0.59 -0.88 1.39
CA VAL A 206 1.65 -0.81 2.40
C VAL A 206 1.09 -0.55 3.79
N LEU A 207 1.34 -1.47 4.69
CA LEU A 207 1.02 -1.36 6.12
C LEU A 207 2.19 -0.74 6.87
N TYR A 208 1.93 0.33 7.59
CA TYR A 208 2.90 1.06 8.41
C TYR A 208 2.60 0.91 9.90
N ASP A 209 3.65 0.85 10.71
CA ASP A 209 3.57 1.20 12.13
C ASP A 209 3.34 2.72 12.22
N THR A 210 2.16 3.11 12.68
CA THR A 210 1.71 4.51 12.67
C THR A 210 2.64 5.42 13.47
N ALA A 211 3.11 4.95 14.62
CA ALA A 211 4.00 5.74 15.48
C ALA A 211 5.35 5.98 14.81
N LYS A 212 5.95 4.93 14.23
CA LYS A 212 7.22 5.01 13.53
C LYS A 212 7.14 5.88 12.26
N LEU A 213 6.03 5.77 11.51
CA LEU A 213 5.80 6.61 10.34
C LEU A 213 5.74 8.09 10.74
N ARG A 214 4.99 8.43 11.78
CA ARG A 214 4.91 9.81 12.32
C ARG A 214 6.26 10.30 12.84
N GLU A 215 7.01 9.46 13.54
CA GLU A 215 8.33 9.79 14.09
C GLU A 215 9.36 10.09 12.99
N THR A 216 9.24 9.49 11.82
CA THR A 216 10.09 9.78 10.64
C THR A 216 9.58 10.93 9.78
N GLY A 217 8.53 11.63 10.24
CA GLY A 217 7.97 12.83 9.61
C GLY A 217 6.76 12.57 8.70
N GLY A 218 6.31 11.30 8.56
CA GLY A 218 5.16 10.98 7.71
C GLY A 218 5.31 11.51 6.29
N PHE A 219 4.29 12.24 5.84
CA PHE A 219 4.30 12.93 4.54
C PHE A 219 4.40 14.46 4.69
N SER A 220 4.83 14.98 5.86
CA SER A 220 4.92 16.41 6.15
C SER A 220 5.81 17.20 5.19
N PHE A 221 6.72 16.50 4.50
CA PHE A 221 7.58 17.05 3.44
C PHE A 221 6.81 17.52 2.20
N TRP A 222 5.50 17.30 2.14
CA TRP A 222 4.68 17.83 1.06
C TRP A 222 4.81 19.36 0.86
N ARG A 223 5.14 20.09 1.92
CA ARG A 223 5.36 21.54 1.89
C ARG A 223 6.60 21.97 1.11
N GLU A 224 7.52 21.02 0.91
CA GLU A 224 8.78 21.22 0.20
C GLU A 224 8.70 20.75 -1.27
N LEU A 225 7.61 20.06 -1.62
CA LEU A 225 7.38 19.54 -2.97
C LEU A 225 6.45 20.46 -3.76
N PRO A 226 6.64 20.57 -5.10
CA PRO A 226 5.62 21.15 -5.96
C PRO A 226 4.36 20.27 -5.95
N GLU A 227 3.21 20.82 -6.34
CA GLU A 227 1.95 20.07 -6.39
C GLU A 227 2.00 18.86 -7.33
N ARG A 228 2.79 18.97 -8.41
CA ARG A 228 3.01 17.88 -9.38
C ARG A 228 4.31 17.16 -9.05
N HIS A 229 4.18 16.03 -8.39
CA HIS A 229 5.29 15.15 -8.00
C HIS A 229 4.84 13.70 -7.98
N ALA A 230 5.81 12.79 -7.92
CA ALA A 230 5.64 11.36 -7.68
C ALA A 230 6.67 10.87 -6.66
N GLY A 231 6.53 9.63 -6.19
CA GLY A 231 7.50 8.97 -5.29
C GLY A 231 7.44 9.45 -3.84
N GLU A 232 6.35 10.06 -3.41
CA GLU A 232 6.15 10.49 -2.02
C GLU A 232 6.09 9.30 -1.06
N ASP A 233 5.46 8.20 -1.50
CA ASP A 233 5.40 6.94 -0.77
C ASP A 233 6.78 6.29 -0.67
N VAL A 234 7.56 6.34 -1.75
CA VAL A 234 8.94 5.88 -1.80
C VAL A 234 9.79 6.66 -0.78
N LEU A 235 9.74 8.00 -0.79
CA LEU A 235 10.51 8.82 0.14
C LEU A 235 10.17 8.52 1.60
N ALA A 236 8.88 8.42 1.94
CA ALA A 236 8.45 8.06 3.28
C ALA A 236 8.98 6.68 3.71
N GLN A 237 8.91 5.69 2.81
CA GLN A 237 9.44 4.35 3.06
C GLN A 237 10.96 4.33 3.23
N LEU A 238 11.73 5.06 2.42
CA LEU A 238 13.18 5.12 2.54
C LEU A 238 13.62 5.73 3.90
N ARG A 239 12.95 6.81 4.32
CA ARG A 239 13.19 7.42 5.64
C ARG A 239 12.90 6.45 6.78
N LEU A 240 11.77 5.74 6.67
CA LEU A 240 11.34 4.76 7.65
C LEU A 240 12.23 3.51 7.68
N MET A 241 12.58 2.99 6.50
CA MET A 241 13.46 1.82 6.32
C MET A 241 14.85 2.04 6.92
N ARG A 242 15.41 3.23 6.75
CA ARG A 242 16.71 3.59 7.30
C ARG A 242 16.78 3.49 8.83
N ARG A 243 15.63 3.69 9.51
CA ARG A 243 15.58 3.73 10.99
C ARG A 243 14.99 2.45 11.59
N TYR A 244 13.99 1.88 10.96
CA TYR A 244 13.19 0.78 11.50
C TYR A 244 13.13 -0.46 10.62
N GLY A 245 13.74 -0.42 9.43
CA GLY A 245 13.59 -1.47 8.44
C GLY A 245 12.22 -1.49 7.76
N GLY A 246 12.15 -2.22 6.66
CA GLY A 246 10.94 -2.44 5.90
C GLY A 246 11.03 -3.73 5.10
N ALA A 247 9.89 -4.30 4.74
CA ALA A 247 9.85 -5.55 4.01
C ALA A 247 8.67 -5.63 3.04
N GLY A 248 8.80 -6.47 2.03
CA GLY A 248 7.69 -7.03 1.28
C GLY A 248 7.18 -8.31 1.93
N LEU A 249 5.88 -8.60 1.78
CA LEU A 249 5.25 -9.86 2.14
C LEU A 249 5.07 -10.72 0.89
N PHE A 250 5.54 -11.95 0.93
CA PHE A 250 5.37 -12.95 -0.11
C PHE A 250 4.69 -14.21 0.45
N PRO A 251 3.73 -14.82 -0.24
CA PRO A 251 3.06 -14.35 -1.46
C PRO A 251 2.30 -13.04 -1.25
N SER A 252 2.17 -12.20 -2.31
CA SER A 252 1.59 -10.87 -2.16
C SER A 252 0.11 -10.91 -1.75
N GLY A 253 -0.78 -11.38 -2.62
CA GLY A 253 -2.23 -11.32 -2.42
C GLY A 253 -2.86 -9.95 -2.73
N ALA A 254 -2.14 -9.04 -3.38
CA ALA A 254 -2.64 -7.75 -3.85
C ALA A 254 -2.57 -7.67 -5.39
N TYR A 255 -3.68 -7.32 -6.04
CA TYR A 255 -3.81 -7.27 -7.49
C TYR A 255 -4.20 -5.87 -7.95
N HIS A 256 -3.48 -5.34 -8.94
CA HIS A 256 -3.72 -4.03 -9.52
C HIS A 256 -4.74 -4.10 -10.65
N LEU A 257 -5.72 -3.19 -10.68
CA LEU A 257 -6.69 -3.12 -11.79
C LEU A 257 -6.10 -2.50 -13.06
N GLU A 258 -4.86 -2.04 -13.01
CA GLU A 258 -4.08 -1.53 -14.14
C GLU A 258 -4.73 -0.35 -14.88
N LEU A 259 -5.44 0.49 -14.14
CA LEU A 259 -6.04 1.70 -14.69
C LEU A 259 -4.96 2.74 -15.05
N PRO A 260 -5.23 3.63 -16.00
CA PRO A 260 -4.32 4.74 -16.31
C PRO A 260 -3.99 5.56 -15.05
N THR A 261 -2.73 5.95 -14.89
CA THR A 261 -2.30 6.74 -13.73
C THR A 261 -3.05 8.08 -13.63
N THR A 262 -3.39 8.47 -12.39
CA THR A 262 -3.95 9.81 -12.10
C THR A 262 -2.87 10.88 -11.91
N ILE A 263 -1.58 10.48 -11.95
CA ILE A 263 -0.42 11.36 -11.86
C ILE A 263 0.40 11.20 -13.14
N PRO A 264 0.01 11.89 -14.25
CA PRO A 264 0.70 11.77 -15.53
C PRO A 264 2.07 12.47 -15.54
N ASP A 265 2.20 13.55 -14.74
CA ASP A 265 3.43 14.32 -14.61
C ASP A 265 4.27 13.77 -13.45
N ARG A 266 5.45 13.25 -13.78
CA ARG A 266 6.41 12.63 -12.86
C ARG A 266 7.81 13.27 -12.98
N GLU A 267 7.89 14.51 -13.44
CA GLU A 267 9.18 15.21 -13.59
C GLU A 267 9.88 15.40 -12.25
N VAL A 268 9.10 15.61 -11.19
CA VAL A 268 9.65 15.73 -9.84
C VAL A 268 9.45 14.41 -9.10
N ASP A 269 10.55 13.69 -8.87
CA ASP A 269 10.64 12.48 -8.06
C ASP A 269 11.07 12.84 -6.63
N ALA A 270 10.21 12.62 -5.65
CA ALA A 270 10.43 13.07 -4.28
C ALA A 270 11.75 12.56 -3.64
N PRO A 271 12.15 11.28 -3.79
CA PRO A 271 13.43 10.79 -3.28
C PRO A 271 14.65 11.51 -3.85
N ARG A 272 14.63 11.85 -5.14
CA ARG A 272 15.73 12.57 -5.81
C ARG A 272 15.72 14.05 -5.49
N PHE A 273 14.52 14.63 -5.38
CA PHE A 273 14.36 16.07 -5.14
C PHE A 273 14.75 16.48 -3.72
N LEU A 274 14.34 15.69 -2.71
CA LEU A 274 14.57 16.01 -1.29
C LEU A 274 15.77 15.25 -0.68
N GLY A 275 16.37 14.33 -1.42
CA GLY A 275 17.46 13.49 -0.93
C GLY A 275 16.97 12.41 0.05
N ALA A 276 17.10 11.13 -0.34
CA ALA A 276 16.72 9.97 0.48
C ALA A 276 17.91 9.44 1.30
#